data_3a74ad7736d2e128ec515cf81c2dbdb2
#
_entry.id   3a74ad7736d2e128ec515cf81c2dbdb2
#
_cell.length_a   1.000
_cell.length_b   1.000
_cell.length_c   1.000
_cell.angle_alpha   90.00
_cell.angle_beta   90.00
_cell.angle_gamma   90.00
#
_symmetry.space_group_name_H-M   'P 1'
#
loop_
_entity.id
_entity.type
_entity.pdbx_description
1 polymer ?
#
loop_
_entity_poly.entity_id
_entity_poly.type
_entity_poly.pdbx_seq_one_letter_code
_entity_poly.pdbx_strand_id
1 'polypeptide(L)'
;MKNIPLLSRAPHFSHMLLAVLASVVFSGCSPYQKAAPQPEPTVPLTGMVTYHERMALPPDAELTVTLHRKTSDGRMLVAEERASTEGRNVPLPFSIACPAADSSSMSYELEAAISSGGTTLFATTSPLMVHPGDADIMVLTHRVMDAAPVTDGLA
;
A
#
# COMPACT_ATOMS: atom_id res chain seq x y z
N MET A 1 -15.25 -71.10 -6.04
CA MET A 1 -16.07 -71.73 -4.98
C MET A 1 -16.77 -70.55 -4.32
N LYS A 2 -18.06 -70.37 -4.67
CA LYS A 2 -19.23 -70.66 -3.85
C LYS A 2 -19.21 -69.79 -2.60
N ASN A 3 -20.17 -68.94 -2.24
CA ASN A 3 -21.61 -68.95 -2.47
C ASN A 3 -22.18 -67.56 -2.10
N ILE A 4 -23.19 -67.13 -2.84
CA ILE A 4 -24.27 -66.26 -2.43
C ILE A 4 -25.29 -67.16 -1.74
N PRO A 5 -26.10 -66.77 -0.73
CA PRO A 5 -27.35 -66.10 -0.95
C PRO A 5 -27.77 -65.21 0.25
N LEU A 6 -28.75 -64.45 0.29
CA LEU A 6 -30.13 -64.32 -0.15
C LEU A 6 -30.89 -63.41 0.82
N LEU A 7 -31.65 -62.53 0.28
CA LEU A 7 -32.96 -62.04 0.65
C LEU A 7 -33.46 -62.14 2.11
N SER A 8 -33.98 -61.03 2.57
CA SER A 8 -35.35 -61.01 3.19
C SER A 8 -35.71 -59.56 3.54
N ARG A 9 -36.60 -58.96 2.80
CA ARG A 9 -38.03 -58.87 3.04
C ARG A 9 -38.45 -57.71 3.95
N ALA A 10 -39.11 -56.74 3.33
CA ALA A 10 -39.92 -55.70 3.94
C ALA A 10 -41.12 -56.30 4.75
N PRO A 11 -41.71 -55.55 5.64
CA PRO A 11 -43.03 -55.10 5.29
C PRO A 11 -43.33 -53.62 5.65
N HIS A 12 -44.22 -53.12 4.84
CA HIS A 12 -45.05 -51.95 5.00
C HIS A 12 -45.64 -51.81 6.40
N PHE A 13 -45.68 -50.59 6.93
CA PHE A 13 -46.87 -50.15 7.68
C PHE A 13 -47.09 -48.66 7.44
N SER A 14 -48.15 -48.44 6.77
CA SER A 14 -48.91 -47.25 6.57
C SER A 14 -49.34 -46.67 7.93
N HIS A 15 -49.06 -45.41 8.18
CA HIS A 15 -49.96 -44.57 8.96
C HIS A 15 -49.88 -43.15 8.41
N MET A 16 -50.81 -42.82 7.65
CA MET A 16 -51.54 -41.59 7.40
C MET A 16 -51.82 -40.91 8.74
N LEU A 17 -51.42 -39.69 8.96
CA LEU A 17 -52.33 -38.60 9.34
C LEU A 17 -51.59 -37.32 9.71
N LEU A 18 -52.09 -36.27 9.15
CA LEU A 18 -52.28 -34.93 9.65
C LEU A 18 -51.19 -33.89 9.39
N ALA A 19 -51.56 -33.10 8.44
CA ALA A 19 -51.05 -31.77 8.11
C ALA A 19 -51.04 -30.85 9.33
N VAL A 20 -49.91 -30.14 9.52
CA VAL A 20 -49.93 -28.79 10.08
C VAL A 20 -48.97 -27.94 9.29
N LEU A 21 -49.56 -27.10 8.47
CA LEU A 21 -48.89 -25.95 7.86
C LEU A 21 -48.35 -25.07 8.99
N ALA A 22 -47.07 -25.01 9.14
CA ALA A 22 -46.38 -23.90 9.79
C ALA A 22 -45.44 -23.25 8.75
N SER A 23 -46.00 -22.37 7.95
CA SER A 23 -45.25 -21.47 7.11
C SER A 23 -44.52 -20.48 8.00
N VAL A 24 -43.31 -20.80 8.43
CA VAL A 24 -42.40 -19.86 9.05
C VAL A 24 -41.80 -19.04 7.91
N VAL A 25 -42.38 -17.86 7.69
CA VAL A 25 -41.77 -16.81 6.86
C VAL A 25 -40.52 -16.33 7.59
N PHE A 26 -39.40 -16.94 7.33
CA PHE A 26 -38.11 -16.36 7.68
C PHE A 26 -37.92 -15.14 6.76
N SER A 27 -38.42 -13.99 7.23
CA SER A 27 -37.94 -12.69 6.72
C SER A 27 -36.48 -12.62 7.06
N GLY A 28 -35.64 -13.06 6.11
CA GLY A 28 -34.20 -12.89 6.16
C GLY A 28 -33.88 -11.40 6.09
N CYS A 29 -33.72 -10.75 7.25
CA CYS A 29 -32.87 -9.58 7.32
C CYS A 29 -31.44 -10.03 6.96
N SER A 30 -31.08 -9.92 5.68
CA SER A 30 -29.70 -9.94 5.29
C SER A 30 -29.03 -8.75 5.99
N PRO A 31 -28.08 -8.96 6.92
CA PRO A 31 -27.27 -7.86 7.38
C PRO A 31 -26.59 -7.30 6.16
N TYR A 32 -26.77 -6.00 5.90
CA TYR A 32 -26.03 -5.25 4.90
C TYR A 32 -24.56 -5.39 5.27
N GLN A 33 -23.89 -6.38 4.71
CA GLN A 33 -22.46 -6.53 4.79
C GLN A 33 -21.88 -5.36 3.99
N LYS A 34 -21.47 -4.32 4.72
CA LYS A 34 -20.60 -3.29 4.16
C LYS A 34 -19.42 -4.01 3.55
N ALA A 35 -19.36 -4.05 2.24
CA ALA A 35 -18.26 -4.66 1.51
C ALA A 35 -16.97 -4.08 2.08
N ALA A 36 -16.06 -4.97 2.51
CA ALA A 36 -14.73 -4.53 2.89
C ALA A 36 -14.12 -3.75 1.71
N PRO A 37 -13.41 -2.64 1.97
CA PRO A 37 -12.76 -1.90 0.91
C PRO A 37 -11.90 -2.86 0.10
N GLN A 38 -12.22 -3.04 -1.17
CA GLN A 38 -11.35 -3.79 -2.07
C GLN A 38 -10.08 -2.97 -2.23
N PRO A 39 -8.88 -3.58 -2.14
CA PRO A 39 -7.64 -2.89 -2.43
C PRO A 39 -7.71 -2.34 -3.86
N GLU A 40 -7.50 -1.04 -3.99
CA GLU A 40 -7.45 -0.41 -5.31
C GLU A 40 -6.29 -1.03 -6.12
N PRO A 41 -6.48 -1.27 -7.43
CA PRO A 41 -5.39 -1.73 -8.27
C PRO A 41 -4.25 -0.71 -8.24
N THR A 42 -3.02 -1.19 -8.16
CA THR A 42 -1.83 -0.34 -8.13
C THR A 42 -0.91 -0.68 -9.28
N VAL A 43 -0.16 0.32 -9.76
CA VAL A 43 0.95 0.17 -10.71
C VAL A 43 2.23 0.67 -10.05
N PRO A 44 3.38 0.01 -10.27
CA PRO A 44 4.63 0.49 -9.71
C PRO A 44 5.11 1.74 -10.44
N LEU A 45 5.58 2.73 -9.67
CA LEU A 45 6.46 3.79 -10.14
C LEU A 45 7.88 3.39 -9.79
N THR A 46 8.78 3.43 -10.74
CA THR A 46 10.17 3.00 -10.54
C THR A 46 11.15 4.09 -10.94
N GLY A 47 12.28 4.12 -10.26
CA GLY A 47 13.30 5.13 -10.56
C GLY A 47 14.52 5.04 -9.67
N MET A 48 15.28 6.11 -9.68
CA MET A 48 16.52 6.28 -8.93
C MET A 48 16.50 7.59 -8.15
N VAL A 49 16.99 7.55 -6.91
CA VAL A 49 17.25 8.73 -6.09
C VAL A 49 18.73 9.04 -6.10
N THR A 50 19.07 10.30 -6.29
CA THR A 50 20.47 10.76 -6.35
C THR A 50 20.64 12.11 -5.65
N TYR A 51 21.89 12.47 -5.39
CA TYR A 51 22.32 13.80 -4.94
C TYR A 51 23.64 14.18 -5.62
N HIS A 52 24.01 15.45 -5.60
CA HIS A 52 25.22 15.95 -6.27
C HIS A 52 26.46 16.00 -5.37
N GLU A 53 26.28 15.94 -4.08
CA GLU A 53 27.38 16.04 -3.12
C GLU A 53 28.29 14.81 -3.18
N ARG A 54 29.60 15.06 -3.09
CA ARG A 54 30.62 14.00 -3.10
C ARG A 54 30.86 13.45 -1.68
N MET A 55 29.88 12.77 -1.14
CA MET A 55 30.00 12.13 0.16
C MET A 55 29.36 10.73 0.13
N ALA A 56 29.91 9.84 0.95
CA ALA A 56 29.34 8.52 1.14
C ALA A 56 28.18 8.60 2.15
N LEU A 57 27.19 7.75 1.96
CA LEU A 57 26.11 7.57 2.94
C LEU A 57 26.63 6.76 4.15
N PRO A 58 26.14 7.06 5.34
CA PRO A 58 26.34 6.18 6.50
C PRO A 58 25.80 4.77 6.22
N PRO A 59 26.41 3.72 6.84
CA PRO A 59 26.00 2.33 6.57
C PRO A 59 24.58 2.01 7.04
N ASP A 60 24.05 2.77 7.97
CA ASP A 60 22.70 2.69 8.53
C ASP A 60 21.69 3.62 7.81
N ALA A 61 22.10 4.22 6.69
CA ALA A 61 21.23 5.13 5.96
C ALA A 61 20.01 4.40 5.38
N GLU A 62 18.87 5.07 5.45
CA GLU A 62 17.57 4.61 4.95
C GLU A 62 17.03 5.59 3.92
N LEU A 63 16.57 5.07 2.80
CA LEU A 63 15.83 5.81 1.79
C LEU A 63 14.34 5.71 2.11
N THR A 64 13.66 6.84 2.18
CA THR A 64 12.20 6.93 2.24
C THR A 64 11.71 7.65 0.98
N VAL A 65 10.77 7.03 0.27
CA VAL A 65 10.08 7.63 -0.87
C VAL A 65 8.60 7.74 -0.52
N THR A 66 8.01 8.91 -0.71
CA THR A 66 6.61 9.18 -0.40
C THR A 66 5.87 9.66 -1.63
N LEU A 67 4.64 9.20 -1.78
CA LEU A 67 3.74 9.58 -2.84
C LEU A 67 2.51 10.27 -2.24
N HIS A 68 2.25 11.48 -2.67
CA HIS A 68 1.11 12.27 -2.22
C HIS A 68 0.17 12.57 -3.38
N ARG A 69 -1.10 12.66 -3.07
CA ARG A 69 -2.13 13.19 -3.97
C ARG A 69 -2.53 14.58 -3.49
N LYS A 70 -2.58 15.55 -4.41
CA LYS A 70 -3.12 16.86 -4.13
C LYS A 70 -4.64 16.79 -4.07
N THR A 71 -5.22 17.33 -3.01
CA THR A 71 -6.68 17.40 -2.79
C THR A 71 -7.09 18.84 -2.56
N SER A 72 -8.39 19.13 -2.54
CA SER A 72 -8.92 20.45 -2.18
C SER A 72 -8.48 20.90 -0.78
N ASP A 73 -8.32 19.95 0.14
CA ASP A 73 -8.02 20.18 1.55
C ASP A 73 -6.51 20.08 1.85
N GLY A 74 -5.66 19.92 0.83
CA GLY A 74 -4.22 19.83 0.96
C GLY A 74 -3.60 18.62 0.29
N ARG A 75 -2.60 18.01 0.92
CA ARG A 75 -1.87 16.85 0.43
C ARG A 75 -2.26 15.61 1.25
N MET A 76 -2.55 14.52 0.58
CA MET A 76 -2.86 13.23 1.19
C MET A 76 -1.76 12.23 0.85
N LEU A 77 -1.15 11.61 1.86
CA LEU A 77 -0.22 10.49 1.67
C LEU A 77 -0.97 9.31 1.05
N VAL A 78 -0.44 8.80 -0.05
CA VAL A 78 -1.02 7.69 -0.83
C VAL A 78 -0.20 6.43 -0.63
N ALA A 79 1.11 6.54 -0.67
CA ALA A 79 2.03 5.44 -0.47
C ALA A 79 3.35 5.95 0.14
N GLU A 80 4.01 5.06 0.87
CA GLU A 80 5.35 5.27 1.41
C GLU A 80 6.13 3.97 1.26
N GLU A 81 7.36 4.09 0.79
CA GLU A 81 8.33 3.00 0.66
C GLU A 81 9.58 3.36 1.44
N ARG A 82 10.07 2.43 2.24
CA ARG A 82 11.32 2.56 3.00
C ARG A 82 12.24 1.42 2.67
N ALA A 83 13.48 1.76 2.38
CA ALA A 83 14.51 0.78 2.05
C ALA A 83 15.85 1.15 2.70
N SER A 84 16.48 0.17 3.35
CA SER A 84 17.87 0.33 3.78
C SER A 84 18.77 0.50 2.57
N THR A 85 19.72 1.43 2.65
CA THR A 85 20.72 1.59 1.58
C THR A 85 21.75 0.46 1.60
N GLU A 86 21.84 -0.30 2.68
CA GLU A 86 22.83 -1.38 2.88
C GLU A 86 24.28 -0.89 2.64
N GLY A 87 24.56 0.36 3.01
CA GLY A 87 25.84 0.99 2.79
C GLY A 87 26.14 1.35 1.33
N ARG A 88 25.16 1.20 0.43
CA ARG A 88 25.30 1.64 -0.98
C ARG A 88 25.18 3.15 -1.07
N ASN A 89 25.92 3.72 -2.03
CA ASN A 89 25.81 5.11 -2.39
C ASN A 89 24.81 5.31 -3.53
N VAL A 90 24.50 6.57 -3.82
CA VAL A 90 23.64 6.95 -4.96
C VAL A 90 24.27 6.52 -6.29
N PRO A 91 23.46 6.21 -7.31
CA PRO A 91 22.01 6.26 -7.32
C PRO A 91 21.36 5.08 -6.59
N LEU A 92 20.30 5.35 -5.82
CA LEU A 92 19.55 4.33 -5.06
C LEU A 92 18.25 4.01 -5.80
N PRO A 93 17.97 2.74 -6.14
CA PRO A 93 16.73 2.36 -6.80
C PRO A 93 15.56 2.43 -5.83
N PHE A 94 14.36 2.75 -6.36
CA PHE A 94 13.11 2.67 -5.65
C PHE A 94 12.00 2.08 -6.52
N SER A 95 10.96 1.54 -5.86
CA SER A 95 9.73 1.09 -6.48
C SER A 95 8.57 1.33 -5.52
N ILE A 96 7.70 2.28 -5.83
CA ILE A 96 6.57 2.63 -4.97
C ILE A 96 5.25 2.33 -5.67
N ALA A 97 4.27 1.77 -4.92
CA ALA A 97 2.96 1.47 -5.45
C ALA A 97 2.14 2.77 -5.65
N CYS A 98 1.73 3.02 -6.87
CA CYS A 98 0.84 4.12 -7.22
C CYS A 98 -0.55 3.58 -7.54
N PRO A 99 -1.64 4.14 -6.98
CA PRO A 99 -2.98 3.74 -7.39
C PRO A 99 -3.15 3.89 -8.89
N ALA A 100 -3.63 2.83 -9.54
CA ALA A 100 -4.02 2.85 -10.95
C ALA A 100 -5.36 3.59 -11.05
N ALA A 101 -5.36 4.88 -10.77
CA ALA A 101 -6.58 5.67 -10.82
C ALA A 101 -7.14 5.69 -12.24
N ASP A 102 -8.47 5.67 -12.33
CA ASP A 102 -9.26 5.60 -13.57
C ASP A 102 -9.05 6.80 -14.53
N SER A 103 -8.12 7.67 -14.24
CA SER A 103 -7.84 8.82 -15.07
C SER A 103 -6.35 9.03 -15.26
N SER A 104 -5.91 8.89 -16.49
CA SER A 104 -4.62 9.39 -16.99
C SER A 104 -4.39 10.90 -16.72
N SER A 105 -5.35 11.59 -16.11
CA SER A 105 -5.29 12.99 -15.71
C SER A 105 -4.89 13.19 -14.24
N MET A 106 -4.82 12.13 -13.42
CA MET A 106 -4.35 12.26 -12.04
C MET A 106 -2.82 12.33 -12.00
N SER A 107 -2.30 13.38 -11.40
CA SER A 107 -0.90 13.52 -11.07
C SER A 107 -0.69 13.40 -9.58
N TYR A 108 0.45 12.84 -9.23
CA TYR A 108 0.90 12.67 -7.85
C TYR A 108 2.18 13.46 -7.62
N GLU A 109 2.44 13.77 -6.37
CA GLU A 109 3.66 14.43 -5.91
C GLU A 109 4.56 13.38 -5.25
N LEU A 110 5.73 13.15 -5.85
CA LEU A 110 6.75 12.23 -5.37
C LEU A 110 7.83 12.99 -4.65
N GLU A 111 8.17 12.56 -3.45
CA GLU A 111 9.27 13.09 -2.64
C GLU A 111 10.17 11.96 -2.18
N ALA A 112 11.44 12.27 -1.95
CA ALA A 112 12.39 11.33 -1.39
C ALA A 112 13.23 12.00 -0.30
N ALA A 113 13.57 11.21 0.71
CA ALA A 113 14.48 11.60 1.78
C ALA A 113 15.44 10.45 2.10
N ILE A 114 16.67 10.80 2.46
CA ILE A 114 17.66 9.86 2.98
C ILE A 114 18.00 10.28 4.39
N SER A 115 17.84 9.37 5.34
CA SER A 115 18.07 9.59 6.77
C SER A 115 19.03 8.55 7.36
N SER A 116 19.69 8.89 8.45
CA SER A 116 20.53 8.00 9.24
C SER A 116 20.41 8.38 10.71
N GLY A 117 20.26 7.39 11.59
CA GLY A 117 20.08 7.62 13.02
C GLY A 117 18.91 8.56 13.37
N GLY A 118 17.85 8.59 12.56
CA GLY A 118 16.69 9.47 12.76
C GLY A 118 16.88 10.91 12.27
N THR A 119 18.04 11.25 11.69
CA THR A 119 18.31 12.56 11.13
C THR A 119 18.22 12.52 9.62
N THR A 120 17.46 13.44 9.01
CA THR A 120 17.40 13.57 7.55
C THR A 120 18.67 14.23 7.03
N LEU A 121 19.37 13.53 6.17
CA LEU A 121 20.63 13.99 5.54
C LEU A 121 20.35 14.70 4.21
N PHE A 122 19.46 14.12 3.41
CA PHE A 122 19.08 14.62 2.09
C PHE A 122 17.57 14.54 1.93
N ALA A 123 17.00 15.50 1.22
CA ALA A 123 15.58 15.50 0.88
C ALA A 123 15.34 16.24 -0.45
N THR A 124 14.23 15.95 -1.11
CA THR A 124 13.74 16.76 -2.22
C THR A 124 13.36 18.16 -1.72
N THR A 125 13.74 19.19 -2.44
CA THR A 125 13.36 20.59 -2.13
C THR A 125 12.00 20.95 -2.70
N SER A 126 11.58 20.24 -3.75
CA SER A 126 10.28 20.41 -4.40
C SER A 126 9.76 19.04 -4.85
N PRO A 127 8.47 18.75 -4.65
CA PRO A 127 7.88 17.51 -5.12
C PRO A 127 8.01 17.37 -6.64
N LEU A 128 8.27 16.15 -7.09
CA LEU A 128 8.26 15.80 -8.51
C LEU A 128 6.86 15.34 -8.90
N MET A 129 6.29 15.93 -9.94
CA MET A 129 5.01 15.49 -10.47
C MET A 129 5.18 14.22 -11.29
N VAL A 130 4.40 13.19 -10.95
CA VAL A 130 4.44 11.86 -11.59
C VAL A 130 3.04 11.37 -11.90
N HIS A 131 2.95 10.42 -12.85
CA HIS A 131 1.69 9.79 -13.26
C HIS A 131 1.77 8.28 -13.04
N PRO A 132 0.62 7.61 -12.86
CA PRO A 132 0.59 6.16 -12.75
C PRO A 132 1.28 5.48 -13.94
N GLY A 133 2.24 4.60 -13.64
CA GLY A 133 3.00 3.87 -14.65
C GLY A 133 4.28 4.56 -15.15
N ASP A 134 4.61 5.74 -14.66
CA ASP A 134 5.91 6.36 -14.97
C ASP A 134 7.05 5.44 -14.51
N ALA A 135 8.09 5.35 -15.33
CA ALA A 135 9.28 4.56 -15.08
C ALA A 135 10.54 5.40 -15.32
N ASP A 136 11.68 4.89 -14.87
CA ASP A 136 12.99 5.55 -15.01
C ASP A 136 13.03 6.97 -14.44
N ILE A 137 12.26 7.20 -13.38
CA ILE A 137 12.16 8.49 -12.71
C ILE A 137 13.49 8.80 -12.02
N MET A 138 14.04 9.99 -12.26
CA MET A 138 15.23 10.48 -11.54
C MET A 138 14.80 11.51 -10.50
N VAL A 139 14.99 11.19 -9.22
CA VAL A 139 14.68 12.09 -8.10
C VAL A 139 15.98 12.67 -7.56
N LEU A 140 16.11 13.99 -7.66
CA LEU A 140 17.23 14.72 -7.10
C LEU A 140 16.91 15.17 -5.67
N THR A 141 17.78 14.79 -4.73
CA THR A 141 17.73 15.27 -3.35
C THR A 141 18.88 16.22 -3.07
N HIS A 142 18.70 17.09 -2.10
CA HIS A 142 19.68 18.06 -1.65
C HIS A 142 19.95 17.88 -0.17
N ARG A 143 21.15 18.22 0.25
CA ARG A 143 21.52 18.15 1.66
C ARG A 143 20.63 19.04 2.49
N VAL A 144 20.05 18.47 3.53
CA VAL A 144 19.34 19.22 4.56
C VAL A 144 20.40 19.86 5.45
N MET A 145 20.52 21.19 5.39
CA MET A 145 21.32 21.92 6.35
C MET A 145 20.47 22.06 7.61
N ASP A 146 20.94 21.51 8.72
CA ASP A 146 20.36 21.83 10.00
C ASP A 146 20.37 23.35 10.14
N ALA A 147 19.22 23.95 10.30
CA ALA A 147 19.15 25.36 10.68
C ALA A 147 19.97 25.48 11.96
N ALA A 148 21.09 26.21 11.90
CA ALA A 148 21.89 26.46 13.08
C ALA A 148 20.96 26.96 14.19
N PRO A 149 21.11 26.48 15.45
CA PRO A 149 20.32 26.99 16.53
C PRO A 149 20.50 28.49 16.56
N VAL A 150 19.39 29.22 16.42
CA VAL A 150 19.38 30.68 16.64
C VAL A 150 19.81 30.87 18.08
N THR A 151 21.09 31.15 18.28
CA THR A 151 21.60 31.59 19.57
C THR A 151 21.04 33.01 19.73
N ASP A 152 19.89 33.10 20.38
CA ASP A 152 19.34 34.37 20.83
C ASP A 152 20.35 34.93 21.83
N GLY A 153 21.22 35.79 21.31
CA GLY A 153 22.18 36.54 22.13
C GLY A 153 21.40 37.54 22.96
N LEU A 154 21.03 37.12 24.15
CA LEU A 154 20.68 38.05 25.24
C LEU A 154 21.99 38.71 25.68
N ALA A 155 22.21 39.92 25.23
CA ALA A 155 23.08 40.92 25.87
C ALA A 155 22.23 41.89 26.63
#